data_a5b61db621b8e1c8e103887c0b0e7d30
#
_entry.id   a5b61db621b8e1c8e103887c0b0e7d30
#
_cell.length_a   1.000
_cell.length_b   1.000
_cell.length_c   1.000
_cell.angle_alpha   90.00
_cell.angle_beta   90.00
_cell.angle_gamma   90.00
#
_symmetry.space_group_name_H-M   'P 1'
#
loop_
_entity.id
_entity.type
_entity.pdbx_description
1 polymer ?
#
loop_
_entity_poly.entity_id
_entity_poly.type
_entity_poly.pdbx_seq_one_letter_code
_entity_poly.pdbx_strand_id
1 'polypeptide(L)'
;ITAAQVNNGSSDNCSIDTMTLDQTDFTCADVGPNTVTMTVTDVNGNVSTCTSTITVQDNINPTAICQDLTVQLDASGAGSITASQVNNGSFDNCVITTLALDKMNFTCADVGANTVTMTVTDINGNTGTCTSTVTVQDNVAPIALCQDLTVQLDASGAGSITAAQVNNGSSDNCSIDTMTLDQTD
;
A
#
# COMPACT_ATOMS: atom_id res chain seq x y z
N ILE A 1 4.99 11.40 32.55
CA ILE A 1 5.51 12.65 33.13
C ILE A 1 5.45 12.63 34.64
N THR A 2 6.16 13.57 35.29
CA THR A 2 6.21 13.69 36.74
C THR A 2 5.83 15.12 37.18
N ALA A 3 5.37 15.27 38.43
CA ALA A 3 5.07 16.59 38.99
C ALA A 3 6.30 17.53 38.95
N ALA A 4 7.49 17.00 39.15
CA ALA A 4 8.73 17.78 39.06
C ALA A 4 9.01 18.37 37.68
N GLN A 5 8.60 17.70 36.60
CA GLN A 5 8.73 18.21 35.23
C GLN A 5 7.74 19.33 34.91
N VAL A 6 6.57 19.32 35.56
CA VAL A 6 5.50 20.31 35.35
C VAL A 6 5.67 21.51 36.30
N ASN A 7 6.28 21.31 37.46
CA ASN A 7 6.48 22.35 38.47
C ASN A 7 7.38 23.48 37.96
N ASN A 8 6.89 24.70 38.02
CA ASN A 8 7.60 25.92 37.65
C ASN A 8 7.80 26.84 38.87
N GLY A 9 8.38 26.32 39.96
CA GLY A 9 8.77 27.08 41.12
C GLY A 9 7.65 27.25 42.17
N SER A 10 6.81 26.22 42.38
CA SER A 10 5.88 26.20 43.50
C SER A 10 6.60 26.39 44.82
N SER A 11 6.08 27.24 45.71
CA SER A 11 6.69 27.56 47.02
C SER A 11 5.63 27.71 48.09
N ASP A 12 6.04 27.50 49.34
CA ASP A 12 5.26 27.74 50.53
C ASP A 12 6.15 28.40 51.62
N ASN A 13 5.56 29.09 52.57
CA ASN A 13 6.27 29.77 53.66
C ASN A 13 6.83 28.80 54.72
N CYS A 14 6.25 27.59 54.83
CA CYS A 14 6.73 26.55 55.78
C CYS A 14 7.51 25.45 55.04
N SER A 15 6.92 24.74 54.17
CA SER A 15 7.52 23.84 53.15
C SER A 15 6.41 23.09 52.40
N ILE A 16 6.72 22.65 51.19
CA ILE A 16 5.85 21.73 50.42
C ILE A 16 6.14 20.28 50.91
N ASP A 17 5.07 19.55 51.18
CA ASP A 17 5.11 18.12 51.51
C ASP A 17 5.00 17.26 50.24
N THR A 18 3.98 17.46 49.41
CA THR A 18 3.77 16.67 48.20
C THR A 18 3.36 17.50 46.99
N MET A 19 3.74 16.97 45.77
CA MET A 19 3.24 17.44 44.51
C MET A 19 2.77 16.24 43.70
N THR A 20 1.54 16.24 43.21
CA THR A 20 0.93 15.17 42.42
C THR A 20 0.30 15.71 41.16
N LEU A 21 0.16 14.84 40.15
CA LEU A 21 -0.57 15.11 38.92
C LEU A 21 -1.81 14.23 38.85
N ASP A 22 -2.87 14.73 38.22
CA ASP A 22 -4.08 13.97 37.92
C ASP A 22 -3.87 12.96 36.78
N GLN A 23 -2.91 13.23 35.86
CA GLN A 23 -2.52 12.33 34.77
C GLN A 23 -1.00 12.32 34.59
N THR A 24 -0.40 11.12 34.53
CA THR A 24 1.06 10.90 34.39
C THR A 24 1.43 10.12 33.15
N ASP A 25 0.49 9.32 32.64
CA ASP A 25 0.69 8.41 31.51
C ASP A 25 -0.18 8.83 30.34
N PHE A 26 0.38 8.71 29.14
CA PHE A 26 -0.25 9.11 27.88
C PHE A 26 -0.15 7.99 26.86
N THR A 27 -1.15 7.89 26.01
CA THR A 27 -1.30 6.89 24.97
C THR A 27 -1.54 7.55 23.61
N CYS A 28 -1.70 6.76 22.56
CA CYS A 28 -2.08 7.27 21.23
C CYS A 28 -3.41 8.04 21.22
N ALA A 29 -4.30 7.77 22.18
CA ALA A 29 -5.57 8.50 22.32
C ALA A 29 -5.39 9.93 22.83
N ASP A 30 -4.24 10.21 23.45
CA ASP A 30 -3.90 11.49 24.05
C ASP A 30 -3.05 12.38 23.15
N VAL A 31 -2.79 11.99 21.89
CA VAL A 31 -2.00 12.78 20.95
C VAL A 31 -2.65 14.14 20.74
N GLY A 32 -1.86 15.22 20.95
CA GLY A 32 -2.31 16.60 20.93
C GLY A 32 -2.15 17.28 22.28
N PRO A 33 -2.81 18.43 22.52
CA PRO A 33 -2.75 19.18 23.77
C PRO A 33 -3.67 18.57 24.83
N ASN A 34 -3.11 18.22 25.99
CA ASN A 34 -3.82 17.71 27.17
C ASN A 34 -3.63 18.66 28.33
N THR A 35 -4.68 18.95 29.07
CA THR A 35 -4.60 19.75 30.29
C THR A 35 -4.40 18.82 31.48
N VAL A 36 -3.34 19.05 32.24
CA VAL A 36 -2.99 18.30 33.46
C VAL A 36 -3.05 19.25 34.66
N THR A 37 -3.63 18.79 35.76
CA THR A 37 -3.70 19.52 37.01
C THR A 37 -2.66 19.04 38.00
N MET A 38 -1.79 19.95 38.44
CA MET A 38 -0.88 19.70 39.54
C MET A 38 -1.50 20.14 40.85
N THR A 39 -1.48 19.26 41.84
CA THR A 39 -1.87 19.53 43.23
C THR A 39 -0.62 19.60 44.08
N VAL A 40 -0.49 20.70 44.82
CA VAL A 40 0.60 20.95 45.77
C VAL A 40 0.02 20.98 47.17
N THR A 41 0.60 20.22 48.09
CA THR A 41 0.19 20.15 49.49
C THR A 41 1.38 20.53 50.38
N ASP A 42 1.17 21.44 51.35
CA ASP A 42 2.17 21.80 52.31
C ASP A 42 2.23 20.81 53.51
N VAL A 43 3.20 20.98 54.39
CA VAL A 43 3.37 20.13 55.61
C VAL A 43 2.24 20.27 56.63
N ASN A 44 1.40 21.26 56.49
CA ASN A 44 0.23 21.53 57.34
C ASN A 44 -1.07 21.01 56.76
N GLY A 45 -1.02 20.42 55.51
CA GLY A 45 -2.16 19.88 54.78
C GLY A 45 -2.97 20.94 53.99
N ASN A 46 -2.46 22.16 53.81
CA ASN A 46 -3.10 23.12 52.90
C ASN A 46 -2.78 22.76 51.45
N VAL A 47 -3.78 22.93 50.57
CA VAL A 47 -3.73 22.48 49.17
C VAL A 47 -3.89 23.65 48.22
N SER A 48 -3.10 23.65 47.15
CA SER A 48 -3.25 24.56 46.01
C SER A 48 -3.11 23.78 44.72
N THR A 49 -3.73 24.27 43.63
CA THR A 49 -3.67 23.61 42.31
C THR A 49 -3.27 24.59 41.22
N CYS A 50 -2.65 24.07 40.17
CA CYS A 50 -2.45 24.78 38.92
C CYS A 50 -2.59 23.82 37.74
N THR A 51 -2.83 24.35 36.53
CA THR A 51 -2.94 23.54 35.32
C THR A 51 -1.78 23.80 34.37
N SER A 52 -1.40 22.77 33.64
CA SER A 52 -0.40 22.82 32.57
C SER A 52 -0.90 22.11 31.33
N THR A 53 -0.54 22.62 30.18
CA THR A 53 -0.81 21.93 28.90
C THR A 53 0.40 21.05 28.54
N ILE A 54 0.13 19.76 28.40
CA ILE A 54 1.09 18.75 27.94
C ILE A 54 0.75 18.42 26.49
N THR A 55 1.69 18.69 25.57
CA THR A 55 1.51 18.30 24.16
C THR A 55 2.14 16.93 23.95
N VAL A 56 1.30 15.94 23.68
CA VAL A 56 1.72 14.59 23.31
C VAL A 56 1.88 14.53 21.80
N GLN A 57 2.98 13.94 21.34
CA GLN A 57 3.29 13.79 19.92
C GLN A 57 3.64 12.34 19.61
N ASP A 58 3.13 11.85 18.50
CA ASP A 58 3.60 10.64 17.85
C ASP A 58 4.39 11.03 16.60
N ASN A 59 5.67 10.69 16.59
CA ASN A 59 6.60 10.94 15.50
C ASN A 59 7.24 9.62 14.99
N ILE A 60 6.63 8.48 15.34
CA ILE A 60 7.10 7.16 14.93
C ILE A 60 6.44 6.81 13.60
N ASN A 61 7.25 6.46 12.62
CA ASN A 61 6.73 6.02 11.32
C ASN A 61 6.27 4.56 11.39
N PRO A 62 5.15 4.21 10.72
CA PRO A 62 4.74 2.82 10.58
C PRO A 62 5.83 1.97 9.90
N THR A 63 5.95 0.74 10.35
CA THR A 63 6.75 -0.28 9.67
C THR A 63 5.91 -0.91 8.57
N ALA A 64 6.21 -0.56 7.32
CA ALA A 64 5.56 -1.14 6.15
C ALA A 64 6.21 -2.48 5.78
N ILE A 65 5.38 -3.52 5.57
CA ILE A 65 5.80 -4.87 5.17
C ILE A 65 4.97 -5.28 3.97
N CYS A 66 5.65 -5.55 2.83
CA CYS A 66 5.04 -5.99 1.58
C CYS A 66 5.28 -7.47 1.32
N GLN A 67 4.41 -8.07 0.50
CA GLN A 67 4.60 -9.38 -0.12
C GLN A 67 4.45 -9.28 -1.64
N ASP A 68 5.13 -10.17 -2.35
CA ASP A 68 5.06 -10.29 -3.80
C ASP A 68 3.75 -10.96 -4.22
N LEU A 69 3.24 -10.60 -5.41
CA LEU A 69 1.99 -11.09 -5.96
C LEU A 69 2.15 -11.54 -7.41
N THR A 70 1.26 -12.45 -7.84
CA THR A 70 1.03 -12.75 -9.25
C THR A 70 -0.38 -12.34 -9.64
N VAL A 71 -0.51 -11.60 -10.74
CA VAL A 71 -1.78 -11.16 -11.34
C VAL A 71 -1.96 -11.82 -12.69
N GLN A 72 -3.12 -12.45 -12.89
CA GLN A 72 -3.52 -12.98 -14.18
C GLN A 72 -4.36 -11.91 -14.92
N LEU A 73 -4.05 -11.65 -16.18
CA LEU A 73 -4.89 -10.81 -17.03
C LEU A 73 -6.16 -11.58 -17.42
N ASP A 74 -7.26 -10.88 -17.46
CA ASP A 74 -8.56 -11.41 -17.91
C ASP A 74 -8.69 -11.41 -19.44
N ALA A 75 -9.84 -11.84 -19.94
CA ALA A 75 -10.13 -11.90 -21.39
C ALA A 75 -10.14 -10.51 -22.08
N SER A 76 -10.10 -9.42 -21.33
CA SER A 76 -9.96 -8.05 -21.86
C SER A 76 -8.53 -7.52 -21.81
N GLY A 77 -7.57 -8.32 -21.33
CA GLY A 77 -6.17 -7.92 -21.13
C GLY A 77 -5.97 -7.03 -19.89
N ALA A 78 -6.86 -7.10 -18.89
CA ALA A 78 -6.80 -6.29 -17.69
C ALA A 78 -6.60 -7.14 -16.43
N GLY A 79 -5.88 -6.58 -15.44
CA GLY A 79 -5.69 -7.16 -14.11
C GLY A 79 -5.59 -6.07 -13.05
N SER A 80 -5.85 -6.41 -11.80
CA SER A 80 -5.75 -5.44 -10.70
C SER A 80 -5.36 -6.08 -9.37
N ILE A 81 -4.78 -5.25 -8.49
CA ILE A 81 -4.45 -5.58 -7.10
C ILE A 81 -5.02 -4.53 -6.16
N THR A 82 -5.08 -4.88 -4.89
CA THR A 82 -5.44 -3.99 -3.79
C THR A 82 -4.28 -3.84 -2.81
N ALA A 83 -4.25 -2.75 -2.07
CA ALA A 83 -3.24 -2.53 -1.03
C ALA A 83 -3.27 -3.62 0.05
N SER A 84 -4.44 -4.15 0.38
CA SER A 84 -4.58 -5.24 1.35
C SER A 84 -3.93 -6.56 0.89
N GLN A 85 -3.88 -6.82 -0.43
CA GLN A 85 -3.20 -8.00 -0.97
C GLN A 85 -1.67 -7.87 -0.91
N VAL A 86 -1.16 -6.65 -1.08
CA VAL A 86 0.28 -6.36 -1.00
C VAL A 86 0.75 -6.32 0.46
N ASN A 87 -0.10 -5.86 1.38
CA ASN A 87 0.24 -5.74 2.79
C ASN A 87 0.46 -7.12 3.43
N ASN A 88 1.62 -7.29 4.07
CA ASN A 88 2.00 -8.51 4.79
C ASN A 88 2.20 -8.24 6.29
N GLY A 89 1.21 -7.58 6.93
CA GLY A 89 1.23 -7.33 8.36
C GLY A 89 2.04 -6.09 8.75
N SER A 90 1.94 -4.99 8.00
CA SER A 90 2.46 -3.68 8.41
C SER A 90 1.88 -3.28 9.77
N PHE A 91 2.68 -2.64 10.60
CA PHE A 91 2.30 -2.27 11.96
C PHE A 91 2.89 -0.92 12.38
N ASP A 92 2.32 -0.37 13.45
CA ASP A 92 2.74 0.87 14.08
C ASP A 92 2.50 0.81 15.60
N ASN A 93 3.07 1.78 16.36
CA ASN A 93 2.78 1.96 17.79
C ASN A 93 1.36 2.50 18.04
N CYS A 94 0.82 3.27 17.08
CA CYS A 94 -0.54 3.76 17.13
C CYS A 94 -1.41 3.04 16.08
N VAL A 95 -2.32 3.72 15.42
CA VAL A 95 -3.26 3.10 14.48
C VAL A 95 -2.86 3.43 13.05
N ILE A 96 -2.71 2.40 12.19
CA ILE A 96 -2.62 2.58 10.74
C ILE A 96 -4.01 2.94 10.20
N THR A 97 -4.10 4.04 9.47
CA THR A 97 -5.36 4.54 8.89
C THR A 97 -5.47 4.26 7.40
N THR A 98 -4.35 4.29 6.66
CA THR A 98 -4.38 4.08 5.21
C THR A 98 -3.25 3.20 4.70
N LEU A 99 -3.59 2.43 3.66
CA LEU A 99 -2.66 1.71 2.80
C LEU A 99 -2.92 2.18 1.37
N ALA A 100 -1.91 2.71 0.70
CA ALA A 100 -2.00 3.20 -0.67
C ALA A 100 -0.93 2.55 -1.56
N LEU A 101 -1.29 2.27 -2.83
CA LEU A 101 -0.37 1.78 -3.85
C LEU A 101 -0.16 2.86 -4.91
N ASP A 102 1.04 2.95 -5.45
CA ASP A 102 1.38 3.79 -6.59
C ASP A 102 0.79 3.23 -7.92
N LYS A 103 0.59 1.91 -8.00
CA LYS A 103 0.00 1.23 -9.16
C LYS A 103 -0.92 0.10 -8.71
N MET A 104 -2.16 0.09 -9.22
CA MET A 104 -3.16 -0.94 -8.90
C MET A 104 -3.67 -1.70 -10.11
N ASN A 105 -3.59 -1.11 -11.32
CA ASN A 105 -4.13 -1.69 -12.55
C ASN A 105 -3.00 -2.07 -13.50
N PHE A 106 -3.18 -3.18 -14.19
CA PHE A 106 -2.22 -3.76 -15.12
C PHE A 106 -2.91 -4.10 -16.43
N THR A 107 -2.14 -4.05 -17.51
CA THR A 107 -2.56 -4.35 -18.88
C THR A 107 -1.54 -5.28 -19.53
N CYS A 108 -1.79 -5.64 -20.80
CA CYS A 108 -0.86 -6.43 -21.61
C CYS A 108 0.55 -5.80 -21.71
N ALA A 109 0.65 -4.47 -21.60
CA ALA A 109 1.93 -3.78 -21.62
C ALA A 109 2.75 -4.01 -20.34
N ASP A 110 2.12 -4.52 -19.30
CA ASP A 110 2.73 -4.78 -18.00
C ASP A 110 3.11 -6.25 -17.78
N VAL A 111 2.95 -7.12 -18.78
CA VAL A 111 3.30 -8.55 -18.67
C VAL A 111 4.76 -8.68 -18.25
N GLY A 112 5.01 -9.48 -17.18
CA GLY A 112 6.30 -9.63 -16.54
C GLY A 112 6.34 -9.04 -15.14
N ALA A 113 7.54 -8.74 -14.64
CA ALA A 113 7.76 -8.22 -13.31
C ALA A 113 7.59 -6.70 -13.26
N ASN A 114 6.73 -6.23 -12.36
CA ASN A 114 6.51 -4.81 -12.07
C ASN A 114 6.81 -4.52 -10.61
N THR A 115 7.50 -3.42 -10.32
CA THR A 115 7.68 -2.95 -8.95
C THR A 115 6.53 -2.04 -8.57
N VAL A 116 5.90 -2.33 -7.44
CA VAL A 116 4.81 -1.53 -6.86
C VAL A 116 5.21 -1.08 -5.47
N THR A 117 4.99 0.19 -5.15
CA THR A 117 5.28 0.78 -3.84
C THR A 117 4.00 0.92 -3.05
N MET A 118 3.98 0.38 -1.83
CA MET A 118 2.93 0.62 -0.84
C MET A 118 3.38 1.67 0.15
N THR A 119 2.53 2.67 0.37
CA THR A 119 2.65 3.66 1.45
C THR A 119 1.65 3.33 2.54
N VAL A 120 2.15 3.23 3.76
CA VAL A 120 1.37 3.03 4.99
C VAL A 120 1.35 4.35 5.75
N THR A 121 0.18 4.81 6.17
CA THR A 121 0.04 6.05 6.95
C THR A 121 -0.70 5.76 8.25
N ASP A 122 -0.18 6.28 9.36
CA ASP A 122 -0.81 6.20 10.68
C ASP A 122 -1.88 7.30 10.88
N ILE A 123 -2.51 7.30 12.06
CA ILE A 123 -3.53 8.30 12.42
C ILE A 123 -2.95 9.71 12.63
N ASN A 124 -1.65 9.81 12.86
CA ASN A 124 -0.93 11.05 13.15
C ASN A 124 -0.29 11.67 11.89
N GLY A 125 -0.35 10.94 10.76
CA GLY A 125 0.17 11.38 9.47
C GLY A 125 1.61 10.95 9.21
N ASN A 126 2.23 10.14 10.08
CA ASN A 126 3.54 9.57 9.80
C ASN A 126 3.42 8.47 8.74
N THR A 127 4.45 8.27 7.91
CA THR A 127 4.40 7.35 6.78
C THR A 127 5.59 6.41 6.74
N GLY A 128 5.33 5.16 6.34
CA GLY A 128 6.33 4.16 5.98
C GLY A 128 6.06 3.60 4.60
N THR A 129 7.08 3.10 3.91
CA THR A 129 6.93 2.51 2.57
C THR A 129 7.63 1.16 2.47
N CYS A 130 7.09 0.29 1.60
CA CYS A 130 7.75 -0.94 1.14
C CYS A 130 7.48 -1.17 -0.34
N THR A 131 8.25 -2.03 -0.98
CA THR A 131 8.07 -2.41 -2.38
C THR A 131 7.69 -3.88 -2.49
N SER A 132 6.87 -4.20 -3.49
CA SER A 132 6.45 -5.54 -3.88
C SER A 132 6.76 -5.76 -5.36
N THR A 133 7.15 -6.98 -5.71
CA THR A 133 7.20 -7.41 -7.11
C THR A 133 5.85 -8.02 -7.48
N VAL A 134 5.15 -7.36 -8.40
CA VAL A 134 3.91 -7.88 -8.99
C VAL A 134 4.24 -8.51 -10.34
N THR A 135 4.13 -9.84 -10.43
CA THR A 135 4.33 -10.57 -11.68
C THR A 135 2.99 -10.66 -12.43
N VAL A 136 2.88 -9.94 -13.53
CA VAL A 136 1.71 -9.97 -14.42
C VAL A 136 1.87 -11.06 -15.45
N GLN A 137 0.85 -11.92 -15.59
CA GLN A 137 0.84 -13.04 -16.54
C GLN A 137 -0.40 -12.96 -17.44
N ASP A 138 -0.19 -13.24 -18.71
CA ASP A 138 -1.24 -13.54 -19.65
C ASP A 138 -1.24 -15.05 -19.92
N ASN A 139 -2.31 -15.71 -19.54
CA ASN A 139 -2.55 -17.15 -19.76
C ASN A 139 -3.81 -17.39 -20.61
N VAL A 140 -4.35 -16.35 -21.21
CA VAL A 140 -5.47 -16.48 -22.16
C VAL A 140 -4.92 -16.90 -23.51
N ALA A 141 -5.43 -17.99 -24.05
CA ALA A 141 -4.99 -18.48 -25.36
C ALA A 141 -5.68 -17.70 -26.49
N PRO A 142 -5.00 -17.43 -27.61
CA PRO A 142 -5.58 -16.76 -28.76
C PRO A 142 -6.73 -17.58 -29.38
N ILE A 143 -7.70 -16.89 -29.95
CA ILE A 143 -8.77 -17.48 -30.76
C ILE A 143 -8.30 -17.50 -32.22
N ALA A 144 -8.08 -18.70 -32.75
CA ALA A 144 -7.71 -18.88 -34.16
C ALA A 144 -8.96 -19.01 -35.03
N LEU A 145 -9.07 -18.18 -36.06
CA LEU A 145 -10.14 -18.20 -37.05
C LEU A 145 -9.53 -18.32 -38.44
N CYS A 146 -9.98 -19.31 -39.22
CA CYS A 146 -9.52 -19.58 -40.58
C CYS A 146 -10.61 -19.37 -41.60
N GLN A 147 -10.20 -19.11 -42.86
CA GLN A 147 -11.07 -19.07 -44.01
C GLN A 147 -10.56 -20.01 -45.13
N ASP A 148 -11.47 -20.49 -45.93
CA ASP A 148 -11.15 -21.29 -47.11
C ASP A 148 -10.52 -20.45 -48.23
N LEU A 149 -9.54 -21.00 -48.93
CA LEU A 149 -8.85 -20.35 -50.03
C LEU A 149 -8.86 -21.25 -51.28
N THR A 150 -8.85 -20.62 -52.47
CA THR A 150 -8.56 -21.30 -53.72
C THR A 150 -7.20 -20.83 -54.24
N VAL A 151 -6.28 -21.78 -54.42
CA VAL A 151 -4.95 -21.51 -54.97
C VAL A 151 -4.94 -21.90 -56.42
N GLN A 152 -4.50 -20.98 -57.29
CA GLN A 152 -4.25 -21.27 -58.72
C GLN A 152 -2.77 -21.66 -58.86
N LEU A 153 -2.51 -22.83 -59.49
CA LEU A 153 -1.17 -23.22 -59.80
C LEU A 153 -0.59 -22.41 -60.97
N ASP A 154 0.67 -22.11 -60.92
CA ASP A 154 1.41 -21.44 -61.98
C ASP A 154 1.72 -22.38 -63.15
N ALA A 155 2.46 -21.90 -64.19
CA ALA A 155 2.85 -22.66 -65.35
C ALA A 155 3.85 -23.84 -65.04
N SER A 156 4.46 -23.81 -63.86
CA SER A 156 5.32 -24.90 -63.33
C SER A 156 4.56 -25.92 -62.49
N GLY A 157 3.27 -25.71 -62.25
CA GLY A 157 2.44 -26.55 -61.41
C GLY A 157 2.58 -26.24 -59.89
N ALA A 158 3.15 -25.09 -59.54
CA ALA A 158 3.37 -24.70 -58.15
C ALA A 158 2.37 -23.62 -57.70
N GLY A 159 2.04 -23.63 -56.40
CA GLY A 159 1.21 -22.62 -55.76
C GLY A 159 1.57 -22.55 -54.27
N SER A 160 1.43 -21.40 -53.63
CA SER A 160 1.72 -21.21 -52.22
C SER A 160 0.69 -20.32 -51.53
N ILE A 161 0.58 -20.49 -50.23
CA ILE A 161 -0.28 -19.66 -49.37
C ILE A 161 0.52 -19.15 -48.16
N THR A 162 0.02 -18.12 -47.55
CA THR A 162 0.59 -17.55 -46.30
C THR A 162 -0.43 -17.64 -45.17
N ALA A 163 0.04 -17.62 -43.91
CA ALA A 163 -0.83 -17.59 -42.74
C ALA A 163 -1.78 -16.39 -42.77
N ALA A 164 -1.31 -15.23 -43.25
CA ALA A 164 -2.13 -14.03 -43.37
C ALA A 164 -3.33 -14.20 -44.34
N GLN A 165 -3.18 -15.00 -45.42
CA GLN A 165 -4.27 -15.27 -46.37
C GLN A 165 -5.31 -16.21 -45.77
N VAL A 166 -4.89 -17.17 -44.93
CA VAL A 166 -5.81 -18.10 -44.23
C VAL A 166 -6.49 -17.47 -43.04
N ASN A 167 -5.86 -16.49 -42.43
CA ASN A 167 -6.40 -15.83 -41.23
C ASN A 167 -7.71 -15.09 -41.54
N ASN A 168 -8.75 -15.35 -40.73
CA ASN A 168 -10.07 -14.71 -40.82
C ASN A 168 -10.40 -13.95 -39.52
N GLY A 169 -9.46 -13.12 -39.03
CA GLY A 169 -9.69 -12.30 -37.84
C GLY A 169 -9.37 -13.02 -36.53
N SER A 170 -8.35 -13.90 -36.50
CA SER A 170 -7.81 -14.45 -35.25
C SER A 170 -7.44 -13.33 -34.30
N SER A 171 -7.73 -13.51 -33.02
CA SER A 171 -7.55 -12.48 -31.99
C SER A 171 -7.07 -13.07 -30.68
N ASP A 172 -6.48 -12.21 -29.85
CA ASP A 172 -6.08 -12.48 -28.49
C ASP A 172 -6.42 -11.28 -27.59
N ASN A 173 -6.47 -11.48 -26.27
CA ASN A 173 -6.73 -10.39 -25.31
C ASN A 173 -5.56 -9.40 -25.26
N CYS A 174 -4.34 -9.84 -25.52
CA CYS A 174 -3.14 -9.00 -25.58
C CYS A 174 -2.67 -8.79 -27.02
N SER A 175 -2.04 -9.77 -27.62
CA SER A 175 -1.61 -9.70 -29.00
C SER A 175 -1.20 -11.09 -29.52
N ILE A 176 -1.36 -11.29 -30.81
CA ILE A 176 -0.80 -12.46 -31.49
C ILE A 176 0.63 -12.10 -31.93
N ASP A 177 1.61 -12.84 -31.46
CA ASP A 177 3.01 -12.65 -31.86
C ASP A 177 3.27 -13.28 -33.23
N THR A 178 2.87 -14.54 -33.42
CA THR A 178 3.13 -15.29 -34.66
C THR A 178 1.90 -16.07 -35.11
N MET A 179 1.75 -16.20 -36.43
CA MET A 179 0.82 -17.13 -37.08
C MET A 179 1.61 -17.97 -38.12
N THR A 180 1.48 -19.27 -38.02
CA THR A 180 2.16 -20.21 -38.89
C THR A 180 1.19 -21.20 -39.56
N LEU A 181 1.57 -21.73 -40.68
CA LEU A 181 0.92 -22.87 -41.32
C LEU A 181 1.80 -24.11 -41.14
N ASP A 182 1.20 -25.26 -40.96
CA ASP A 182 1.90 -26.54 -40.88
C ASP A 182 2.35 -27.05 -42.25
N GLN A 183 1.65 -26.62 -43.31
CA GLN A 183 1.95 -26.95 -44.69
C GLN A 183 1.85 -25.70 -45.57
N THR A 184 2.90 -25.37 -46.30
CA THR A 184 3.01 -24.16 -47.14
C THR A 184 3.25 -24.48 -48.62
N ASP A 185 3.60 -25.74 -48.95
CA ASP A 185 3.95 -26.23 -50.29
C ASP A 185 2.95 -27.28 -50.76
#